data_43ed0308d57e0d28b93557a5354d7bd6
#
_entry.id   43ed0308d57e0d28b93557a5354d7bd6
#
_cell.length_a   1.000
_cell.length_b   1.000
_cell.length_c   1.000
_cell.angle_alpha   90.00
_cell.angle_beta   90.00
_cell.angle_gamma   90.00
#
_symmetry.space_group_name_H-M   'P 1'
#
loop_
_entity.id
_entity.type
_entity.pdbx_description
1 polymer ?
#
loop_
_entity_poly.entity_id
_entity_poly.type
_entity_poly.pdbx_seq_one_letter_code
_entity_poly.pdbx_strand_id
1 'polypeptide(L)'
;LGILVTPILVSLVLHKNAEGGDALHAIGKIAMQLLLPFVIGHLLRPVIGNFLQRRSAIIKLVDQGSILFVVYAAFSAAVISGLWKQTPLPSLAGLVVVCCILLALVLVITTWTARRLGFNKEDEITLVFCGSKKSMVSGIPMANVLFPAASVGAIVLPLMLFHQIQLMT
;
A
#
# COMPACT_ATOMS: atom_id res chain seq x y z
N LEU A 1 -5.70 -11.27 -2.16
CA LEU A 1 -6.62 -11.16 -1.02
C LEU A 1 -6.87 -9.69 -0.67
N GLY A 2 -5.85 -8.84 -0.44
CA GLY A 2 -6.03 -7.42 -0.08
C GLY A 2 -6.88 -6.61 -1.07
N ILE A 3 -6.78 -6.90 -2.37
CA ILE A 3 -7.55 -6.21 -3.43
C ILE A 3 -9.06 -6.44 -3.28
N LEU A 4 -9.48 -7.61 -2.81
CA LEU A 4 -10.88 -7.97 -2.60
C LEU A 4 -11.39 -7.56 -1.22
N VAL A 5 -10.58 -7.78 -0.20
CA VAL A 5 -10.97 -7.56 1.21
C VAL A 5 -11.02 -6.07 1.56
N THR A 6 -10.10 -5.26 1.03
CA THR A 6 -10.03 -3.82 1.38
C THR A 6 -11.30 -3.04 0.99
N PRO A 7 -11.86 -3.15 -0.23
CA PRO A 7 -13.10 -2.44 -0.57
C PRO A 7 -14.29 -2.88 0.29
N ILE A 8 -14.36 -4.19 0.62
CA ILE A 8 -15.42 -4.73 1.48
C ILE A 8 -15.30 -4.16 2.89
N LEU A 9 -14.10 -4.15 3.47
CA LEU A 9 -13.86 -3.57 4.79
C LEU A 9 -14.14 -2.06 4.82
N VAL A 10 -13.74 -1.34 3.78
CA VAL A 10 -13.99 0.11 3.67
C VAL A 10 -15.50 0.38 3.62
N SER A 11 -16.27 -0.37 2.84
CA SER A 11 -17.72 -0.21 2.79
C SER A 11 -18.39 -0.55 4.12
N LEU A 12 -17.89 -1.56 4.82
CA LEU A 12 -18.43 -2.01 6.11
C LEU A 12 -18.10 -1.03 7.26
N VAL A 13 -16.87 -0.52 7.30
CA VAL A 13 -16.42 0.36 8.39
C VAL A 13 -16.94 1.78 8.22
N LEU A 14 -16.97 2.30 7.00
CA LEU A 14 -17.43 3.67 6.75
C LEU A 14 -18.94 3.81 6.66
N HIS A 15 -19.71 2.71 6.77
CA HIS A 15 -21.20 2.71 6.65
C HIS A 15 -21.67 3.55 5.44
N LYS A 16 -20.80 3.79 4.49
CA LYS A 16 -21.21 4.34 3.20
C LYS A 16 -21.95 3.21 2.50
N ASN A 17 -23.26 3.38 2.41
CA ASN A 17 -24.08 2.61 1.49
C ASN A 17 -23.55 2.86 0.08
N ALA A 18 -22.48 2.14 -0.29
CA ALA A 18 -22.21 1.89 -1.67
C ALA A 18 -23.44 1.07 -2.13
N GLU A 19 -24.38 1.72 -2.77
CA GLU A 19 -25.41 1.02 -3.52
C GLU A 19 -24.70 -0.10 -4.25
N GLY A 20 -25.13 -1.34 -4.08
CA GLY A 20 -24.34 -2.54 -4.37
C GLY A 20 -23.73 -2.65 -5.77
N GLY A 21 -24.06 -1.74 -6.69
CA GLY A 21 -23.44 -1.57 -8.01
C GLY A 21 -22.06 -0.87 -7.95
N ASP A 22 -21.88 0.13 -7.09
CA ASP A 22 -20.65 0.91 -7.03
C ASP A 22 -19.49 0.13 -6.40
N ALA A 23 -19.76 -0.72 -5.41
CA ALA A 23 -18.74 -1.54 -4.76
C ALA A 23 -18.16 -2.61 -5.72
N LEU A 24 -19.02 -3.29 -6.47
CA LEU A 24 -18.60 -4.27 -7.49
C LEU A 24 -17.83 -3.62 -8.63
N HIS A 25 -18.26 -2.44 -9.06
CA HIS A 25 -17.58 -1.66 -10.10
C HIS A 25 -16.21 -1.18 -9.62
N ALA A 26 -16.10 -0.72 -8.36
CA ALA A 26 -14.84 -0.33 -7.75
C ALA A 26 -13.86 -1.52 -7.62
N ILE A 27 -14.34 -2.68 -7.16
CA ILE A 27 -13.55 -3.93 -7.08
C ILE A 27 -13.07 -4.34 -8.48
N GLY A 28 -13.95 -4.31 -9.49
CA GLY A 28 -13.59 -4.63 -10.87
C GLY A 28 -12.53 -3.68 -11.43
N LYS A 29 -12.65 -2.39 -11.18
CA LYS A 29 -11.68 -1.37 -11.61
C LYS A 29 -10.32 -1.55 -10.94
N ILE A 30 -10.29 -1.81 -9.63
CA ILE A 30 -9.06 -2.09 -8.89
C ILE A 30 -8.41 -3.39 -9.38
N ALA A 31 -9.21 -4.44 -9.57
CA ALA A 31 -8.75 -5.72 -10.08
C ALA A 31 -8.15 -5.58 -11.49
N MET A 32 -8.83 -4.89 -12.40
CA MET A 32 -8.31 -4.59 -13.73
C MET A 32 -7.00 -3.81 -13.66
N GLN A 33 -6.93 -2.78 -12.85
CA GLN A 33 -5.77 -1.90 -12.76
C GLN A 33 -4.53 -2.58 -12.17
N LEU A 34 -4.71 -3.56 -11.26
CA LEU A 34 -3.61 -4.26 -10.59
C LEU A 34 -3.35 -5.66 -11.15
N LEU A 35 -4.41 -6.43 -11.46
CA LEU A 35 -4.24 -7.80 -11.96
C LEU A 35 -3.90 -7.86 -13.45
N LEU A 36 -4.47 -6.98 -14.27
CA LEU A 36 -4.22 -7.00 -15.70
C LEU A 36 -2.73 -6.86 -16.04
N PRO A 37 -2.00 -5.83 -15.55
CA PRO A 37 -0.58 -5.71 -15.85
C PRO A 37 0.24 -6.86 -15.24
N PHE A 38 -0.15 -7.40 -14.10
CA PHE A 38 0.49 -8.57 -13.51
C PHE A 38 0.33 -9.83 -14.39
N VAL A 39 -0.88 -10.11 -14.85
CA VAL A 39 -1.16 -11.26 -15.72
C VAL A 39 -0.43 -11.11 -17.06
N ILE A 40 -0.49 -9.93 -17.66
CA ILE A 40 0.25 -9.65 -18.92
C ILE A 40 1.76 -9.84 -18.70
N GLY A 41 2.31 -9.30 -17.61
CA GLY A 41 3.74 -9.48 -17.28
C GLY A 41 4.12 -10.95 -17.07
N HIS A 42 3.24 -11.73 -16.46
CA HIS A 42 3.46 -13.16 -16.23
C HIS A 42 3.42 -13.96 -17.54
N LEU A 43 2.46 -13.66 -18.41
CA LEU A 43 2.34 -14.31 -19.73
C LEU A 43 3.49 -13.96 -20.67
N LEU A 44 4.00 -12.73 -20.59
CA LEU A 44 5.15 -12.27 -21.38
C LEU A 44 6.50 -12.77 -20.84
N ARG A 45 6.54 -13.28 -19.63
CA ARG A 45 7.78 -13.75 -18.97
C ARG A 45 8.58 -14.76 -19.81
N PRO A 46 8.00 -15.80 -20.46
CA PRO A 46 8.77 -16.75 -21.27
C PRO A 46 9.42 -16.10 -22.48
N VAL A 47 8.84 -15.04 -23.03
CA VAL A 47 9.35 -14.37 -24.24
C VAL A 47 10.38 -13.27 -23.86
N ILE A 48 10.07 -12.48 -22.87
CA ILE A 48 10.85 -11.29 -22.50
C ILE A 48 11.85 -11.58 -21.36
N GLY A 49 11.69 -12.66 -20.61
CA GLY A 49 12.49 -12.98 -19.43
C GLY A 49 14.00 -13.01 -19.69
N ASN A 50 14.44 -13.63 -20.76
CA ASN A 50 15.86 -13.71 -21.14
C ASN A 50 16.44 -12.33 -21.51
N PHE A 51 15.65 -11.47 -22.14
CA PHE A 51 16.04 -10.10 -22.46
C PHE A 51 16.14 -9.24 -21.20
N LEU A 52 15.17 -9.39 -20.28
CA LEU A 52 15.15 -8.69 -19.00
C LEU A 52 16.33 -9.09 -18.11
N GLN A 53 16.67 -10.36 -18.03
CA GLN A 53 17.80 -10.84 -17.23
C GLN A 53 19.13 -10.28 -17.74
N ARG A 54 19.32 -10.16 -19.04
CA ARG A 54 20.54 -9.57 -19.64
C ARG A 54 20.69 -8.09 -19.32
N ARG A 55 19.59 -7.38 -19.04
CA ARG A 55 19.57 -5.93 -18.73
C ARG A 55 19.06 -5.64 -17.31
N SER A 56 19.33 -6.53 -16.38
CA SER A 56 18.85 -6.44 -14.99
C SER A 56 19.21 -5.12 -14.29
N ALA A 57 20.36 -4.52 -14.59
CA ALA A 57 20.79 -3.24 -14.03
C ALA A 57 19.87 -2.08 -14.48
N ILE A 58 19.49 -2.04 -15.76
CA ILE A 58 18.59 -1.01 -16.30
C ILE A 58 17.20 -1.19 -15.72
N ILE A 59 16.73 -2.44 -15.59
CA ILE A 59 15.41 -2.73 -15.03
C ILE A 59 15.33 -2.33 -13.57
N LYS A 60 16.36 -2.60 -12.76
CA LYS A 60 16.44 -2.12 -11.38
C LYS A 60 16.40 -0.59 -11.30
N LEU A 61 17.09 0.10 -12.21
CA LEU A 61 17.07 1.56 -12.25
C LEU A 61 15.68 2.10 -12.60
N VAL A 62 15.01 1.50 -13.58
CA VAL A 62 13.64 1.87 -13.98
C VAL A 62 12.64 1.57 -12.86
N ASP A 63 12.77 0.43 -12.19
CA ASP A 63 11.90 0.05 -11.06
C ASP A 63 12.07 1.03 -9.88
N GLN A 64 13.30 1.27 -9.45
CA GLN A 64 13.60 2.25 -8.41
C GLN A 64 13.18 3.67 -8.80
N GLY A 65 13.42 4.07 -10.04
CA GLY A 65 13.01 5.37 -10.57
C GLY A 65 11.48 5.53 -10.59
N SER A 66 10.75 4.50 -10.97
CA SER A 66 9.28 4.53 -10.97
C SER A 66 8.71 4.64 -9.55
N ILE A 67 9.29 3.94 -8.59
CA ILE A 67 8.89 4.07 -7.17
C ILE A 67 9.15 5.50 -6.67
N LEU A 68 10.34 6.04 -6.95
CA LEU A 68 10.70 7.41 -6.58
C LEU A 68 9.76 8.44 -7.20
N PHE A 69 9.40 8.25 -8.47
CA PHE A 69 8.47 9.12 -9.19
C PHE A 69 7.06 9.08 -8.58
N VAL A 70 6.55 7.88 -8.23
CA VAL A 70 5.24 7.73 -7.59
C VAL A 70 5.23 8.40 -6.21
N VAL A 71 6.29 8.21 -5.43
CA VAL A 71 6.44 8.85 -4.12
C VAL A 71 6.49 10.37 -4.27
N TYR A 72 7.30 10.88 -5.20
CA TYR A 72 7.40 12.32 -5.48
C TYR A 72 6.05 12.91 -5.90
N ALA A 73 5.35 12.25 -6.82
CA ALA A 73 4.04 12.70 -7.30
C ALA A 73 3.01 12.75 -6.16
N ALA A 74 3.00 11.73 -5.28
CA ALA A 74 2.10 11.68 -4.13
C ALA A 74 2.41 12.79 -3.10
N PHE A 75 3.70 13.04 -2.80
CA PHE A 75 4.11 14.13 -1.92
C PHE A 75 3.80 15.50 -2.53
N SER A 76 4.08 15.68 -3.81
CA SER A 76 3.79 16.91 -4.54
C SER A 76 2.28 17.22 -4.50
N ALA A 77 1.44 16.23 -4.76
CA ALA A 77 -0.01 16.37 -4.67
C ALA A 77 -0.46 16.76 -3.24
N ALA A 78 0.14 16.17 -2.20
CA ALA A 78 -0.14 16.48 -0.81
C ALA A 78 0.26 17.92 -0.44
N VAL A 79 1.38 18.42 -0.98
CA VAL A 79 1.84 19.81 -0.79
C VAL A 79 0.92 20.79 -1.51
N ILE A 80 0.57 20.51 -2.77
CA ILE A 80 -0.31 21.37 -3.59
C ILE A 80 -1.70 21.47 -2.98
N SER A 81 -2.24 20.37 -2.45
CA SER A 81 -3.54 20.37 -1.76
C SER A 81 -3.53 21.12 -0.42
N GLY A 82 -2.37 21.61 0.02
CA GLY A 82 -2.25 22.37 1.27
C GLY A 82 -2.45 21.55 2.55
N LEU A 83 -2.36 20.23 2.47
CA LEU A 83 -2.57 19.32 3.61
C LEU A 83 -1.72 19.67 4.82
N TRP A 84 -0.47 20.09 4.59
CA TRP A 84 0.47 20.46 5.64
C TRP A 84 0.08 21.76 6.36
N LYS A 85 -0.67 22.66 5.69
CA LYS A 85 -1.18 23.90 6.28
C LYS A 85 -2.51 23.68 7.01
N GLN A 86 -3.29 22.71 6.55
CA GLN A 86 -4.62 22.42 7.13
C GLN A 86 -4.55 21.45 8.32
N THR A 87 -3.46 20.68 8.43
CA THR A 87 -3.31 19.71 9.53
C THR A 87 -2.51 20.36 10.67
N PRO A 88 -3.11 20.62 11.83
CA PRO A 88 -2.40 21.16 12.97
C PRO A 88 -1.32 20.19 13.46
N LEU A 89 -0.19 20.74 13.89
CA LEU A 89 0.98 19.97 14.34
C LEU A 89 0.65 18.88 15.39
N PRO A 90 -0.22 19.13 16.39
CA PRO A 90 -0.60 18.11 17.36
C PRO A 90 -1.36 16.94 16.74
N SER A 91 -2.18 17.18 15.70
CA SER A 91 -2.86 16.09 14.97
C SER A 91 -1.87 15.24 14.20
N LEU A 92 -0.84 15.84 13.61
CA LEU A 92 0.21 15.13 12.91
C LEU A 92 1.04 14.27 13.89
N ALA A 93 1.39 14.82 15.05
CA ALA A 93 2.08 14.07 16.10
C ALA A 93 1.23 12.90 16.61
N GLY A 94 -0.06 13.12 16.85
CA GLY A 94 -1.00 12.06 17.21
C GLY A 94 -1.08 10.97 16.17
N LEU A 95 -1.09 11.32 14.87
CA LEU A 95 -1.10 10.37 13.77
C LEU A 95 0.18 9.52 13.73
N VAL A 96 1.35 10.13 13.95
CA VAL A 96 2.63 9.40 14.03
C VAL A 96 2.61 8.41 15.19
N VAL A 97 2.13 8.83 16.37
CA VAL A 97 2.01 7.93 17.53
C VAL A 97 1.09 6.75 17.23
N VAL A 98 -0.07 6.99 16.63
CA VAL A 98 -1.00 5.92 16.24
C VAL A 98 -0.34 4.98 15.23
N CYS A 99 0.37 5.50 14.22
CA CYS A 99 1.11 4.67 13.27
C CYS A 99 2.18 3.81 13.94
N CYS A 100 2.93 4.36 14.90
CA CYS A 100 3.94 3.62 15.66
C CYS A 100 3.32 2.50 16.51
N ILE A 101 2.22 2.80 17.22
CA ILE A 101 1.50 1.82 18.03
C ILE A 101 0.95 0.69 17.14
N LEU A 102 0.36 1.05 16.00
CA LEU A 102 -0.20 0.07 15.06
C LEU A 102 0.89 -0.81 14.45
N LEU A 103 2.04 -0.25 14.10
CA LEU A 103 3.18 -1.00 13.60
C LEU A 103 3.73 -1.95 14.69
N ALA A 104 3.93 -1.44 15.91
CA ALA A 104 4.39 -2.25 17.04
C ALA A 104 3.43 -3.42 17.32
N LEU A 105 2.12 -3.16 17.30
CA LEU A 105 1.09 -4.16 17.51
C LEU A 105 1.13 -5.24 16.42
N VAL A 106 1.26 -4.88 15.16
CA VAL A 106 1.39 -5.84 14.04
C VAL A 106 2.66 -6.66 14.19
N LEU A 107 3.80 -6.04 14.52
CA LEU A 107 5.06 -6.75 14.74
C LEU A 107 4.96 -7.74 15.91
N VAL A 108 4.35 -7.35 17.01
CA VAL A 108 4.14 -8.23 18.17
C VAL A 108 3.22 -9.40 17.82
N ILE A 109 2.08 -9.13 17.16
CA ILE A 109 1.13 -10.18 16.76
C ILE A 109 1.78 -11.17 15.80
N THR A 110 2.46 -10.68 14.76
CA THR A 110 3.09 -11.56 13.76
C THR A 110 4.20 -12.40 14.37
N THR A 111 5.04 -11.81 15.22
CA THR A 111 6.12 -12.53 15.94
C THR A 111 5.54 -13.56 16.91
N TRP A 112 4.52 -13.15 17.69
CA TRP A 112 3.87 -14.06 18.64
C TRP A 112 3.20 -15.24 17.93
N THR A 113 2.50 -14.98 16.82
CA THR A 113 1.86 -16.01 16.01
C THR A 113 2.88 -16.96 15.39
N ALA A 114 3.99 -16.44 14.84
CA ALA A 114 5.06 -17.26 14.27
C ALA A 114 5.65 -18.22 15.32
N ARG A 115 5.94 -17.71 16.51
CA ARG A 115 6.48 -18.52 17.62
C ARG A 115 5.49 -19.54 18.16
N ARG A 116 4.22 -19.18 18.26
CA ARG A 116 3.17 -20.11 18.69
C ARG A 116 2.94 -21.26 17.71
N LEU A 117 3.09 -21.00 16.42
CA LEU A 117 2.97 -22.02 15.37
C LEU A 117 4.24 -22.85 15.17
N GLY A 118 5.32 -22.57 15.92
CA GLY A 118 6.55 -23.35 15.87
C GLY A 118 7.36 -23.16 14.59
N PHE A 119 7.25 -22.02 13.93
CA PHE A 119 8.05 -21.71 12.73
C PHE A 119 9.54 -21.59 13.06
N ASN A 120 10.38 -22.01 12.12
CA ASN A 120 11.82 -21.78 12.18
C ASN A 120 12.12 -20.28 12.15
N LYS A 121 13.31 -19.87 12.61
CA LYS A 121 13.73 -18.47 12.62
C LYS A 121 13.63 -17.80 11.25
N GLU A 122 13.95 -18.51 10.20
CA GLU A 122 13.90 -18.01 8.81
C GLU A 122 12.47 -17.70 8.38
N ASP A 123 11.53 -18.60 8.72
CA ASP A 123 10.11 -18.44 8.46
C ASP A 123 9.49 -17.35 9.35
N GLU A 124 9.91 -17.26 10.64
CA GLU A 124 9.50 -16.17 11.54
C GLU A 124 9.88 -14.81 10.97
N ILE A 125 11.12 -14.63 10.51
CA ILE A 125 11.60 -13.38 9.91
C ILE A 125 10.78 -13.07 8.64
N THR A 126 10.57 -14.05 7.78
CA THR A 126 9.78 -13.89 6.56
C THR A 126 8.35 -13.48 6.86
N LEU A 127 7.70 -14.13 7.82
CA LEU A 127 6.32 -13.83 8.23
C LEU A 127 6.21 -12.42 8.82
N VAL A 128 7.15 -12.02 9.67
CA VAL A 128 7.18 -10.68 10.29
C VAL A 128 7.39 -9.62 9.21
N PHE A 129 8.37 -9.80 8.33
CA PHE A 129 8.64 -8.85 7.24
C PHE A 129 7.48 -8.75 6.24
N CYS A 130 6.97 -9.86 5.75
CA CYS A 130 5.86 -9.86 4.79
C CYS A 130 4.53 -9.42 5.43
N GLY A 131 4.29 -9.77 6.68
CA GLY A 131 3.06 -9.44 7.40
C GLY A 131 2.97 -7.98 7.85
N SER A 132 4.12 -7.33 8.15
CA SER A 132 4.16 -5.94 8.58
C SER A 132 4.25 -4.94 7.43
N LYS A 133 4.69 -5.35 6.24
CA LYS A 133 4.94 -4.46 5.11
C LYS A 133 3.65 -4.07 4.37
N LYS A 134 3.28 -2.81 4.45
CA LYS A 134 2.18 -2.22 3.69
C LYS A 134 2.71 -1.52 2.44
N SER A 135 2.24 -1.95 1.26
CA SER A 135 2.64 -1.34 -0.01
C SER A 135 1.90 -0.03 -0.27
N MET A 136 2.64 1.06 -0.44
CA MET A 136 2.09 2.34 -0.84
C MET A 136 1.65 2.34 -2.31
N VAL A 137 2.34 1.57 -3.16
CA VAL A 137 2.05 1.46 -4.60
C VAL A 137 0.66 0.91 -4.88
N SER A 138 0.16 -0.01 -4.05
CA SER A 138 -1.21 -0.51 -4.16
C SER A 138 -2.23 0.35 -3.39
N GLY A 139 -1.81 1.03 -2.33
CA GLY A 139 -2.69 1.86 -1.50
C GLY A 139 -3.18 3.12 -2.20
N ILE A 140 -2.31 3.82 -2.94
CA ILE A 140 -2.67 5.05 -3.65
C ILE A 140 -3.72 4.81 -4.74
N PRO A 141 -3.57 3.85 -5.66
CA PRO A 141 -4.62 3.55 -6.64
C PRO A 141 -5.95 3.15 -6.01
N MET A 142 -5.92 2.38 -4.92
CA MET A 142 -7.13 2.03 -4.17
C MET A 142 -7.82 3.27 -3.59
N ALA A 143 -7.07 4.19 -3.00
CA ALA A 143 -7.62 5.43 -2.46
C ALA A 143 -8.27 6.28 -3.55
N ASN A 144 -7.64 6.39 -4.72
CA ASN A 144 -8.18 7.14 -5.87
C ASN A 144 -9.46 6.53 -6.44
N VAL A 145 -9.68 5.22 -6.29
CA VAL A 145 -10.90 4.57 -6.77
C VAL A 145 -12.03 4.64 -5.74
N LEU A 146 -11.69 4.55 -4.45
CA LEU A 146 -12.67 4.45 -3.36
C LEU A 146 -13.15 5.82 -2.85
N PHE A 147 -12.35 6.88 -3.05
CA PHE A 147 -12.63 8.19 -2.47
C PHE A 147 -12.58 9.31 -3.52
N PRO A 148 -13.35 10.40 -3.32
CA PRO A 148 -13.28 11.57 -4.17
C PRO A 148 -11.88 12.18 -4.21
N ALA A 149 -11.45 12.69 -5.35
CA ALA A 149 -10.11 13.24 -5.55
C ALA A 149 -9.70 14.31 -4.51
N ALA A 150 -10.67 15.11 -4.03
CA ALA A 150 -10.43 16.13 -3.02
C ALA A 150 -10.03 15.57 -1.64
N SER A 151 -10.45 14.35 -1.30
CA SER A 151 -10.18 13.72 0.00
C SER A 151 -9.03 12.70 -0.04
N VAL A 152 -8.59 12.29 -1.24
CA VAL A 152 -7.52 11.29 -1.41
C VAL A 152 -6.25 11.70 -0.68
N GLY A 153 -5.84 12.95 -0.77
CA GLY A 153 -4.63 13.45 -0.11
C GLY A 153 -4.65 13.23 1.40
N ALA A 154 -5.75 13.59 2.07
CA ALA A 154 -5.90 13.41 3.51
C ALA A 154 -5.93 11.93 3.93
N ILE A 155 -6.52 11.06 3.09
CA ILE A 155 -6.63 9.62 3.35
C ILE A 155 -5.29 8.92 3.12
N VAL A 156 -4.50 9.38 2.16
CA VAL A 156 -3.19 8.81 1.84
C VAL A 156 -2.11 9.26 2.82
N LEU A 157 -2.26 10.41 3.48
CA LEU A 157 -1.29 10.94 4.43
C LEU A 157 -0.93 9.95 5.57
N PRO A 158 -1.88 9.31 6.29
CA PRO A 158 -1.57 8.26 7.26
C PRO A 158 -0.79 7.09 6.66
N LEU A 159 -1.16 6.68 5.44
CA LEU A 159 -0.49 5.60 4.73
C LEU A 159 0.97 5.95 4.40
N MET A 160 1.22 7.21 3.99
CA MET A 160 2.56 7.71 3.70
C MET A 160 3.43 7.73 4.95
N LEU A 161 2.91 8.25 6.06
CA LEU A 161 3.61 8.29 7.35
C LEU A 161 3.90 6.87 7.85
N PHE A 162 2.91 5.99 7.84
CA PHE A 162 3.08 4.59 8.23
C PHE A 162 4.16 3.90 7.39
N HIS A 163 4.16 4.14 6.08
CA HIS A 163 5.16 3.55 5.18
C HIS A 163 6.58 4.05 5.48
N GLN A 164 6.75 5.33 5.80
CA GLN A 164 8.06 5.87 6.18
C GLN A 164 8.55 5.26 7.50
N ILE A 165 7.70 5.21 8.52
CA ILE A 165 8.04 4.61 9.82
C ILE A 165 8.42 3.13 9.65
N GLN A 166 7.64 2.41 8.85
CA GLN A 166 7.87 0.99 8.55
C GLN A 166 9.20 0.73 7.82
N LEU A 167 9.69 1.68 7.01
CA LEU A 167 10.98 1.55 6.33
C LEU A 167 12.18 1.83 7.26
N MET A 168 11.94 2.54 8.36
CA MET A 168 12.97 2.88 9.34
C MET A 168 13.15 1.80 10.43
N THR A 169 12.20 0.84 10.51
CA THR A 169 12.23 -0.30 11.45
C THR A 169 12.60 -1.59 10.75
#